data_b1c6499cd1dcc5b0922a8f9aa2789639
#
_entry.id   b1c6499cd1dcc5b0922a8f9aa2789639
#
_cell.length_a   1.000
_cell.length_b   1.000
_cell.length_c   1.000
_cell.angle_alpha   90.00
_cell.angle_beta   90.00
_cell.angle_gamma   90.00
#
_symmetry.space_group_name_H-M   'P 1'
#
loop_
_entity.id
_entity.type
_entity.pdbx_description
1 polymer ?
#
loop_
_entity_poly.entity_id
_entity_poly.type
_entity_poly.pdbx_seq_one_letter_code
_entity_poly.pdbx_strand_id
1 'polypeptide(L)'
;MKTIQKVLLGLAVLGSLTAVSADGAALYKKCSACHGASGEKKALGKSAIIKGWEATKTVTALKGYKDGTYGGTMKGLMKGQVVSLDDAQIESIAKFIEAQK
;
A
#
# COMPACT_ATOMS: atom_id res chain seq x y z
N MET A 1 28.49 13.42 25.43
CA MET A 1 28.14 12.04 25.23
C MET A 1 26.65 11.80 25.27
N LYS A 2 25.96 12.24 26.30
CA LYS A 2 24.53 12.07 26.44
C LYS A 2 23.75 12.74 25.28
N THR A 3 24.21 13.92 24.90
CA THR A 3 23.59 14.68 23.82
C THR A 3 23.67 13.93 22.50
N ILE A 4 24.80 13.28 22.23
CA ILE A 4 25.03 12.52 21.02
C ILE A 4 24.06 11.33 20.94
N GLN A 5 23.87 10.65 22.06
CA GLN A 5 22.96 9.52 22.12
C GLN A 5 21.51 9.93 21.79
N LYS A 6 21.09 11.09 22.29
CA LYS A 6 19.75 11.59 22.02
C LYS A 6 19.54 11.88 20.53
N VAL A 7 20.57 12.45 19.91
CA VAL A 7 20.52 12.76 18.49
C VAL A 7 20.37 11.47 17.68
N LEU A 8 21.12 10.44 18.04
CA LEU A 8 21.04 9.17 17.35
C LEU A 8 19.65 8.56 17.44
N LEU A 9 19.01 8.65 18.61
CA LEU A 9 17.67 8.14 18.78
C LEU A 9 16.67 8.88 17.88
N GLY A 10 16.84 10.19 17.77
CA GLY A 10 15.99 10.98 16.89
C GLY A 10 16.10 10.54 15.43
N LEU A 11 17.33 10.28 14.99
CA LEU A 11 17.56 9.81 13.63
C LEU A 11 16.93 8.45 13.38
N ALA A 12 16.99 7.56 14.38
CA ALA A 12 16.37 6.24 14.24
C ALA A 12 14.88 6.34 14.03
N VAL A 13 14.19 7.24 14.72
CA VAL A 13 12.75 7.46 14.54
C VAL A 13 12.45 7.95 13.13
N LEU A 14 13.21 8.90 12.63
CA LEU A 14 13.03 9.39 11.27
C LEU A 14 13.30 8.30 10.24
N GLY A 15 14.29 7.46 10.51
CA GLY A 15 14.58 6.33 9.64
C GLY A 15 13.42 5.37 9.54
N SER A 16 12.71 5.12 10.64
CA SER A 16 11.55 4.24 10.65
C SER A 16 10.43 4.78 9.76
N LEU A 17 10.17 6.08 9.81
CA LEU A 17 9.15 6.69 8.95
C LEU A 17 9.51 6.57 7.48
N THR A 18 10.78 6.79 7.15
CA THR A 18 11.25 6.65 5.79
C THR A 18 11.13 5.21 5.31
N ALA A 19 11.42 4.24 6.16
CA ALA A 19 11.33 2.83 5.84
C ALA A 19 9.89 2.43 5.50
N VAL A 20 8.90 2.95 6.23
CA VAL A 20 7.49 2.67 5.94
C VAL A 20 7.12 3.15 4.54
N SER A 21 7.56 4.35 4.15
CA SER A 21 7.29 4.87 2.82
C SER A 21 7.97 4.04 1.73
N ALA A 22 9.22 3.61 1.98
CA ALA A 22 9.95 2.78 1.04
C ALA A 22 9.29 1.42 0.89
N ASP A 23 8.78 0.86 2.01
CA ASP A 23 8.10 -0.42 1.98
C ASP A 23 6.83 -0.36 1.13
N GLY A 24 6.12 0.75 1.16
CA GLY A 24 4.93 0.93 0.33
C GLY A 24 5.22 0.75 -1.14
N ALA A 25 6.28 1.39 -1.64
CA ALA A 25 6.69 1.26 -3.03
C ALA A 25 7.10 -0.18 -3.37
N ALA A 26 7.87 -0.81 -2.48
CA ALA A 26 8.31 -2.19 -2.70
C ALA A 26 7.14 -3.17 -2.68
N LEU A 27 6.22 -2.99 -1.74
CA LEU A 27 5.04 -3.84 -1.64
C LEU A 27 4.11 -3.68 -2.85
N TYR A 28 4.03 -2.49 -3.38
CA TYR A 28 3.16 -2.20 -4.53
C TYR A 28 3.65 -2.87 -5.81
N LYS A 29 4.89 -3.29 -5.89
CA LYS A 29 5.43 -3.85 -7.13
C LYS A 29 4.60 -4.99 -7.70
N LYS A 30 4.10 -5.88 -6.87
CA LYS A 30 3.28 -6.97 -7.38
C LYS A 30 1.91 -6.48 -7.86
N CYS A 31 1.46 -5.35 -7.38
CA CYS A 31 0.21 -4.74 -7.81
C CYS A 31 0.38 -4.08 -9.18
N SER A 32 1.57 -3.57 -9.45
CA SER A 32 1.86 -2.83 -10.67
C SER A 32 1.72 -3.68 -11.93
N ALA A 33 1.87 -4.98 -11.83
CA ALA A 33 1.71 -5.86 -12.99
C ALA A 33 0.34 -5.72 -13.63
N CYS A 34 -0.68 -5.49 -12.82
CA CYS A 34 -2.06 -5.33 -13.31
C CYS A 34 -2.51 -3.88 -13.28
N HIS A 35 -2.17 -3.15 -12.20
CA HIS A 35 -2.67 -1.78 -12.00
C HIS A 35 -1.78 -0.69 -12.60
N GLY A 36 -0.59 -1.03 -13.08
CA GLY A 36 0.36 -0.07 -13.59
C GLY A 36 1.28 0.46 -12.50
N ALA A 37 2.39 1.08 -12.89
CA ALA A 37 3.42 1.54 -11.96
C ALA A 37 2.91 2.57 -10.94
N SER A 38 1.88 3.33 -11.30
CA SER A 38 1.30 4.35 -10.41
C SER A 38 -0.19 4.16 -10.18
N GLY A 39 -0.72 2.97 -10.49
CA GLY A 39 -2.15 2.69 -10.34
C GLY A 39 -3.00 3.25 -11.48
N GLU A 40 -2.38 3.58 -12.60
CA GLU A 40 -3.04 4.26 -13.71
C GLU A 40 -3.81 3.34 -14.65
N LYS A 41 -3.70 2.03 -14.47
CA LYS A 41 -4.37 1.07 -15.37
C LYS A 41 -5.54 0.38 -14.69
N LYS A 42 -6.54 0.05 -15.48
CA LYS A 42 -7.61 -0.85 -15.04
C LYS A 42 -7.04 -2.26 -15.07
N ALA A 43 -6.93 -2.91 -13.91
CA ALA A 43 -6.39 -4.26 -13.85
C ALA A 43 -7.24 -5.20 -14.73
N LEU A 44 -6.58 -5.86 -15.68
CA LEU A 44 -7.24 -6.76 -16.62
C LEU A 44 -8.42 -6.11 -17.37
N GLY A 45 -8.41 -4.78 -17.46
CA GLY A 45 -9.47 -4.03 -18.11
C GLY A 45 -10.79 -4.01 -17.35
N LYS A 46 -10.79 -4.47 -16.10
CA LYS A 46 -12.03 -4.65 -15.34
C LYS A 46 -12.13 -3.84 -14.06
N SER A 47 -11.01 -3.61 -13.37
CA SER A 47 -11.08 -2.89 -12.12
C SER A 47 -10.99 -1.38 -12.33
N ALA A 48 -11.24 -0.62 -11.26
CA ALA A 48 -11.10 0.84 -11.30
C ALA A 48 -9.64 1.25 -11.43
N ILE A 49 -9.42 2.46 -11.94
CA ILE A 49 -8.10 3.09 -11.89
C ILE A 49 -7.91 3.60 -10.48
N ILE A 50 -6.87 3.14 -9.79
CA ILE A 50 -6.68 3.42 -8.36
C ILE A 50 -5.68 4.54 -8.09
N LYS A 51 -5.06 5.09 -9.10
CA LYS A 51 -4.08 6.16 -8.96
C LYS A 51 -4.66 7.31 -8.14
N GLY A 52 -3.97 7.69 -7.08
CA GLY A 52 -4.37 8.83 -6.26
C GLY A 52 -5.56 8.62 -5.34
N TRP A 53 -6.06 7.39 -5.22
CA TRP A 53 -7.14 7.11 -4.26
C TRP A 53 -6.72 7.52 -2.85
N GLU A 54 -7.64 8.06 -2.08
CA GLU A 54 -7.38 8.35 -0.67
C GLU A 54 -6.95 7.08 0.06
N ALA A 55 -6.00 7.22 0.98
CA ALA A 55 -5.47 6.07 1.70
C ALA A 55 -6.56 5.30 2.43
N THR A 56 -7.52 5.99 3.05
CA THR A 56 -8.61 5.32 3.76
C THR A 56 -9.46 4.47 2.84
N LYS A 57 -9.72 4.95 1.63
CA LYS A 57 -10.49 4.20 0.63
C LYS A 57 -9.74 2.92 0.23
N THR A 58 -8.45 3.04 -0.02
CA THR A 58 -7.64 1.89 -0.41
C THR A 58 -7.54 0.87 0.72
N VAL A 59 -7.32 1.33 1.95
CA VAL A 59 -7.25 0.44 3.12
C VAL A 59 -8.55 -0.34 3.25
N THR A 60 -9.68 0.35 3.18
CA THR A 60 -11.00 -0.30 3.27
C THR A 60 -11.17 -1.35 2.18
N ALA A 61 -10.80 -1.03 0.95
CA ALA A 61 -10.91 -1.97 -0.17
C ALA A 61 -10.03 -3.19 0.03
N LEU A 62 -8.76 -2.98 0.38
CA LEU A 62 -7.83 -4.10 0.54
C LEU A 62 -8.23 -5.02 1.70
N LYS A 63 -8.68 -4.46 2.82
CA LYS A 63 -9.18 -5.26 3.92
C LYS A 63 -10.45 -6.01 3.53
N GLY A 64 -11.30 -5.38 2.76
CA GLY A 64 -12.51 -6.01 2.24
C GLY A 64 -12.19 -7.19 1.33
N TYR A 65 -11.17 -7.10 0.51
CA TYR A 65 -10.72 -8.23 -0.29
C TYR A 65 -10.25 -9.38 0.59
N LYS A 66 -9.51 -9.08 1.67
CA LYS A 66 -9.07 -10.11 2.60
C LYS A 66 -10.26 -10.82 3.26
N ASP A 67 -11.27 -10.06 3.64
CA ASP A 67 -12.46 -10.58 4.29
C ASP A 67 -13.43 -11.25 3.32
N GLY A 68 -13.30 -10.95 2.03
CA GLY A 68 -14.22 -11.41 1.03
C GLY A 68 -15.50 -10.58 0.91
N THR A 69 -15.53 -9.40 1.53
CA THR A 69 -16.71 -8.53 1.56
C THR A 69 -16.70 -7.45 0.49
N TYR A 70 -15.60 -7.31 -0.25
CA TYR A 70 -15.44 -6.24 -1.23
C TYR A 70 -15.02 -6.80 -2.58
N GLY A 71 -15.46 -6.16 -3.63
CA GLY A 71 -15.04 -6.45 -4.99
C GLY A 71 -16.09 -7.16 -5.81
N GLY A 72 -15.88 -7.17 -7.11
CA GLY A 72 -16.78 -7.80 -8.07
C GLY A 72 -16.26 -9.14 -8.55
N THR A 73 -16.30 -9.35 -9.87
CA THR A 73 -15.93 -10.64 -10.48
C THR A 73 -14.48 -11.03 -10.22
N MET A 74 -13.60 -10.05 -9.99
CA MET A 74 -12.16 -10.30 -9.79
C MET A 74 -11.76 -10.34 -8.32
N LYS A 75 -12.73 -10.37 -7.40
CA LYS A 75 -12.39 -10.31 -5.98
C LYS A 75 -11.56 -11.49 -5.50
N GLY A 76 -11.77 -12.67 -6.07
CA GLY A 76 -10.98 -13.84 -5.71
C GLY A 76 -9.52 -13.67 -6.06
N LEU A 77 -9.23 -13.09 -7.22
CA LEU A 77 -7.86 -12.81 -7.64
C LEU A 77 -7.21 -11.80 -6.71
N MET A 78 -7.91 -10.70 -6.40
CA MET A 78 -7.39 -9.68 -5.50
C MET A 78 -7.20 -10.20 -4.08
N LYS A 79 -8.09 -11.05 -3.60
CA LYS A 79 -7.92 -11.66 -2.29
C LYS A 79 -6.60 -12.42 -2.22
N GLY A 80 -6.27 -13.17 -3.26
CA GLY A 80 -5.00 -13.88 -3.33
C GLY A 80 -3.80 -12.95 -3.26
N GLN A 81 -3.93 -11.74 -3.79
CA GLN A 81 -2.83 -10.76 -3.76
C GLN A 81 -2.63 -10.13 -2.38
N VAL A 82 -3.69 -10.00 -1.58
CA VAL A 82 -3.63 -9.24 -0.32
C VAL A 82 -3.69 -10.11 0.93
N VAL A 83 -3.99 -11.39 0.80
CA VAL A 83 -4.21 -12.26 1.96
C VAL A 83 -3.01 -12.32 2.90
N SER A 84 -1.80 -12.22 2.37
CA SER A 84 -0.58 -12.28 3.17
C SER A 84 -0.13 -10.94 3.74
N LEU A 85 -0.84 -9.85 3.40
CA LEU A 85 -0.49 -8.53 3.88
C LEU A 85 -1.09 -8.27 5.26
N ASP A 86 -0.31 -7.69 6.16
CA ASP A 86 -0.85 -7.25 7.45
C ASP A 86 -1.36 -5.80 7.32
N ASP A 87 -1.96 -5.29 8.41
CA ASP A 87 -2.54 -3.96 8.39
C ASP A 87 -1.53 -2.87 8.09
N ALA A 88 -0.31 -2.98 8.62
CA ALA A 88 0.73 -2.00 8.38
C ALA A 88 1.16 -2.00 6.91
N GLN A 89 1.26 -3.17 6.31
CA GLN A 89 1.63 -3.29 4.90
C GLN A 89 0.53 -2.75 3.99
N ILE A 90 -0.72 -3.03 4.31
CA ILE A 90 -1.87 -2.50 3.58
C ILE A 90 -1.86 -0.97 3.63
N GLU A 91 -1.60 -0.41 4.82
CA GLU A 91 -1.56 1.04 4.96
C GLU A 91 -0.40 1.66 4.19
N SER A 92 0.76 1.01 4.17
CA SER A 92 1.91 1.48 3.40
C SER A 92 1.61 1.51 1.90
N ILE A 93 0.97 0.48 1.39
CA ILE A 93 0.53 0.43 -0.01
C ILE A 93 -0.47 1.55 -0.29
N ALA A 94 -1.42 1.75 0.61
CA ALA A 94 -2.45 2.76 0.46
C ALA A 94 -1.84 4.17 0.37
N LYS A 95 -0.87 4.46 1.21
CA LYS A 95 -0.18 5.75 1.18
C LYS A 95 0.63 5.93 -0.08
N PHE A 96 1.25 4.87 -0.57
CA PHE A 96 1.97 4.92 -1.83
C PHE A 96 1.01 5.29 -2.98
N ILE A 97 -0.13 4.63 -3.04
CA ILE A 97 -1.14 4.89 -4.07
C ILE A 97 -1.65 6.33 -3.99
N GLU A 98 -1.94 6.80 -2.79
CA GLU A 98 -2.45 8.15 -2.60
C GLU A 98 -1.45 9.20 -3.08
N ALA A 99 -0.17 8.95 -2.95
CA ALA A 99 0.87 9.87 -3.37
C ALA A 99 1.03 9.94 -4.89
N GLN A 100 0.45 9.04 -5.64
CA GLN A 100 0.54 9.03 -7.11
C GLN A 100 -0.43 10.04 -7.70
N LYS A 101 0.07 11.08 -8.36
CA LYS A 101 -0.79 12.15 -8.88
C LYS A 101 -0.57 12.44 -10.35
#